data_3ce121913de7cb407ac8db843d08f7eb
#
_entry.id   3ce121913de7cb407ac8db843d08f7eb
#
_cell.length_a   1.000
_cell.length_b   1.000
_cell.length_c   1.000
_cell.angle_alpha   90.00
_cell.angle_beta   90.00
_cell.angle_gamma   90.00
#
_symmetry.space_group_name_H-M   'P 1'
#
loop_
_entity.id
_entity.type
_entity.pdbx_description
1 polymer ?
#
loop_
_entity_poly.entity_id
_entity_poly.type
_entity_poly.pdbx_seq_one_letter_code
_entity_poly.pdbx_strand_id
1 'polypeptide(L)'
;MIWDVKTDPETPKYLGKFECPGGQGVHRSFYSGGRYAYITGCDEGFASFFLRIIDLQDPTNPVEAGHFYVPEQIEKDADDVKFGDHLFHPFVHAVTVKDDIAYLAYSNVGFVMVDVHDKSNPKMISKLPINPVFGGDAGGAPVHTAYPLGDRPFAIVSTEGERSRYFDGIKENGFGKKVEYQAMNTILMVETGVVKQPRVIAVFPYPEVPEGYTHGTNFNFVDSVRVPFGPHNLFDAFGVDVYQKLDQKVLCCYFHAGLRIFDVSDPFVPKEVAYFLPPDPEKMLFDNKEHNLMPGSPIAITEDVLVDDRENIYISTQQDGLYILRYTGEEGLH
;
A
#
# COMPACT_ATOMS: atom_id res chain seq x y z
N MET A 1 17.17 -8.65 5.15
CA MET A 1 18.12 -9.69 4.71
C MET A 1 18.32 -9.55 3.22
N ILE A 2 19.55 -9.83 2.75
CA ILE A 2 19.95 -9.70 1.33
C ILE A 2 20.40 -11.07 0.86
N TRP A 3 19.91 -11.47 -0.30
CA TRP A 3 20.19 -12.77 -0.91
C TRP A 3 20.57 -12.60 -2.37
N ASP A 4 21.56 -13.35 -2.85
CA ASP A 4 21.83 -13.51 -4.27
C ASP A 4 20.88 -14.59 -4.82
N VAL A 5 19.92 -14.14 -5.59
CA VAL A 5 18.96 -15.00 -6.31
C VAL A 5 19.26 -15.06 -7.80
N LYS A 6 20.25 -14.27 -8.29
CA LYS A 6 20.61 -14.18 -9.70
C LYS A 6 21.53 -15.30 -10.12
N THR A 7 22.48 -15.65 -9.24
CA THR A 7 23.47 -16.70 -9.54
C THR A 7 22.83 -18.09 -9.58
N ASP A 8 21.98 -18.38 -8.63
CA ASP A 8 21.19 -19.60 -8.58
C ASP A 8 19.87 -19.34 -7.85
N PRO A 9 18.75 -19.19 -8.58
CA PRO A 9 17.45 -18.90 -7.96
C PRO A 9 16.86 -20.09 -7.19
N GLU A 10 17.29 -21.33 -7.45
CA GLU A 10 16.82 -22.52 -6.73
C GLU A 10 17.53 -22.67 -5.38
N THR A 11 18.75 -22.15 -5.26
CA THR A 11 19.54 -22.18 -4.04
C THR A 11 20.12 -20.80 -3.70
N PRO A 12 19.25 -19.84 -3.30
CA PRO A 12 19.65 -18.46 -3.01
C PRO A 12 20.75 -18.38 -1.94
N LYS A 13 21.80 -17.60 -2.21
CA LYS A 13 22.90 -17.43 -1.27
C LYS A 13 22.66 -16.21 -0.40
N TYR A 14 22.65 -16.41 0.92
CA TYR A 14 22.62 -15.31 1.88
C TYR A 14 23.91 -14.46 1.76
N LEU A 15 23.74 -13.14 1.65
CA LEU A 15 24.84 -12.18 1.56
C LEU A 15 25.01 -11.39 2.85
N GLY A 16 23.94 -10.79 3.37
CA GLY A 16 24.01 -9.93 4.53
C GLY A 16 22.64 -9.45 5.00
N LYS A 17 22.63 -8.60 6.03
CA LYS A 17 21.42 -7.96 6.55
C LYS A 17 21.70 -6.53 6.98
N PHE A 18 20.68 -5.69 6.90
CA PHE A 18 20.58 -4.42 7.59
C PHE A 18 19.57 -4.58 8.73
N GLU A 19 19.90 -4.10 9.92
CA GLU A 19 19.02 -4.11 11.10
C GLU A 19 18.62 -2.68 11.46
N CYS A 20 17.32 -2.44 11.60
CA CYS A 20 16.81 -1.16 12.10
C CYS A 20 17.04 -1.10 13.62
N PRO A 21 17.72 -0.05 14.13
CA PRO A 21 18.06 0.06 15.56
C PRO A 21 16.83 0.06 16.48
N GLY A 22 15.71 0.63 16.04
CA GLY A 22 14.48 0.73 16.84
C GLY A 22 13.72 -0.58 17.09
N GLY A 23 14.23 -1.72 16.60
CA GLY A 23 13.68 -3.05 16.93
C GLY A 23 12.34 -3.42 16.30
N GLN A 24 11.65 -2.50 15.63
CA GLN A 24 10.35 -2.76 14.97
C GLN A 24 10.51 -3.42 13.59
N GLY A 25 11.73 -3.54 13.08
CA GLY A 25 12.03 -4.12 11.79
C GLY A 25 11.73 -3.20 10.60
N VAL A 26 11.46 -3.81 9.46
CA VAL A 26 11.12 -3.14 8.20
C VAL A 26 9.69 -3.51 7.84
N HIS A 27 8.86 -2.51 7.55
CA HIS A 27 7.49 -2.74 7.14
C HIS A 27 7.38 -2.94 5.61
N ARG A 28 7.96 -2.02 4.83
CA ARG A 28 7.99 -2.09 3.36
C ARG A 28 9.40 -1.83 2.83
N SER A 29 9.67 -2.39 1.67
CA SER A 29 10.93 -2.15 0.96
C SER A 29 10.68 -1.92 -0.51
N PHE A 30 11.48 -1.04 -1.11
CA PHE A 30 11.55 -0.82 -2.54
C PHE A 30 12.99 -1.02 -3.00
N TYR A 31 13.17 -1.86 -4.02
CA TYR A 31 14.46 -2.07 -4.65
C TYR A 31 14.27 -2.43 -6.12
N SER A 32 14.66 -1.53 -7.01
CA SER A 32 14.58 -1.73 -8.47
C SER A 32 15.93 -2.11 -9.09
N GLY A 33 16.89 -2.51 -8.26
CA GLY A 33 18.27 -2.79 -8.68
C GLY A 33 19.21 -1.63 -8.36
N GLY A 34 20.51 -1.82 -8.70
CA GLY A 34 21.53 -0.82 -8.47
C GLY A 34 22.05 -0.79 -7.03
N ARG A 35 22.58 0.38 -6.62
CA ARG A 35 23.30 0.55 -5.36
C ARG A 35 22.41 0.75 -4.14
N TYR A 36 21.23 1.33 -4.28
CA TYR A 36 20.43 1.78 -3.15
C TYR A 36 19.11 1.04 -3.03
N ALA A 37 18.78 0.59 -1.82
CA ALA A 37 17.46 0.14 -1.46
C ALA A 37 16.78 1.19 -0.55
N TYR A 38 15.46 1.26 -0.62
CA TYR A 38 14.65 2.18 0.17
C TYR A 38 13.72 1.36 1.03
N ILE A 39 13.74 1.61 2.33
CA ILE A 39 12.95 0.84 3.29
C ILE A 39 12.19 1.76 4.22
N THR A 40 11.09 1.28 4.75
CA THR A 40 10.38 1.93 5.85
C THR A 40 10.75 1.22 7.14
N GLY A 41 11.50 1.90 7.97
CA GLY A 41 12.03 1.36 9.23
C GLY A 41 11.95 2.38 10.35
N CYS A 42 11.97 1.90 11.59
CA CYS A 42 11.93 2.73 12.79
C CYS A 42 13.32 2.86 13.42
N ASP A 43 13.47 3.80 14.33
CA ASP A 43 14.64 4.01 15.18
C ASP A 43 14.22 4.38 16.59
N GLU A 44 15.13 4.28 17.54
CA GLU A 44 14.92 4.77 18.89
C GLU A 44 14.69 6.30 18.88
N GLY A 45 13.68 6.76 19.61
CA GLY A 45 13.29 8.17 19.65
C GLY A 45 12.33 8.59 18.53
N PHE A 46 11.86 7.66 17.69
CA PHE A 46 10.86 7.90 16.67
C PHE A 46 9.56 7.15 16.97
N ALA A 47 8.45 7.80 16.70
CA ALA A 47 7.13 7.24 16.99
C ALA A 47 6.77 6.05 16.11
N SER A 48 7.31 5.94 14.88
CA SER A 48 7.00 4.88 13.92
C SER A 48 7.97 4.90 12.72
N PHE A 49 7.61 4.18 11.67
CA PHE A 49 8.41 4.02 10.45
C PHE A 49 8.64 5.32 9.69
N PHE A 50 9.83 5.51 9.20
CA PHE A 50 10.23 6.59 8.30
C PHE A 50 11.07 6.04 7.14
N LEU A 51 11.37 6.87 6.12
CA LEU A 51 12.18 6.46 4.99
C LEU A 51 13.64 6.31 5.38
N ARG A 52 14.23 5.14 5.11
CA ARG A 52 15.68 4.90 5.15
C ARG A 52 16.21 4.52 3.77
N ILE A 53 17.36 5.03 3.42
CA ILE A 53 18.09 4.72 2.19
C ILE A 53 19.29 3.89 2.56
N ILE A 54 19.36 2.67 2.04
CA ILE A 54 20.40 1.70 2.37
C ILE A 54 21.35 1.57 1.19
N ASP A 55 22.63 1.79 1.45
CA ASP A 55 23.70 1.58 0.49
C ASP A 55 24.05 0.09 0.44
N LEU A 56 23.90 -0.50 -0.73
CA LEU A 56 24.19 -1.89 -1.03
C LEU A 56 25.47 -2.03 -1.88
N GLN A 57 26.37 -1.05 -1.88
CA GLN A 57 27.65 -1.15 -2.60
C GLN A 57 28.42 -2.40 -2.18
N ASP A 58 28.39 -2.73 -0.90
CA ASP A 58 28.78 -4.04 -0.36
C ASP A 58 27.54 -4.72 0.24
N PRO A 59 26.88 -5.63 -0.49
CA PRO A 59 25.67 -6.28 0.00
C PRO A 59 25.92 -7.23 1.18
N THR A 60 27.18 -7.54 1.49
CA THR A 60 27.56 -8.32 2.69
C THR A 60 27.62 -7.45 3.94
N ASN A 61 27.76 -6.14 3.78
CA ASN A 61 27.80 -5.16 4.85
C ASN A 61 27.00 -3.90 4.48
N PRO A 62 25.66 -4.00 4.35
CA PRO A 62 24.82 -2.86 3.99
C PRO A 62 24.83 -1.80 5.08
N VAL A 63 24.88 -0.53 4.68
CA VAL A 63 24.91 0.62 5.59
C VAL A 63 23.85 1.64 5.23
N GLU A 64 23.36 2.41 6.21
CA GLU A 64 22.48 3.52 5.94
C GLU A 64 23.22 4.66 5.25
N ALA A 65 22.72 5.11 4.10
CA ALA A 65 23.22 6.27 3.38
C ALA A 65 22.55 7.57 3.84
N GLY A 66 21.29 7.49 4.22
CA GLY A 66 20.51 8.62 4.73
C GLY A 66 19.07 8.24 5.02
N HIS A 67 18.30 9.20 5.50
CA HIS A 67 16.91 8.99 5.86
C HIS A 67 16.09 10.28 5.71
N PHE A 68 14.75 10.12 5.70
CA PHE A 68 13.81 11.23 5.70
C PHE A 68 12.63 10.94 6.63
N TYR A 69 12.27 11.92 7.44
CA TYR A 69 11.12 11.92 8.32
C TYR A 69 10.51 13.33 8.43
N VAL A 70 9.26 13.41 8.88
CA VAL A 70 8.65 14.68 9.26
C VAL A 70 8.91 14.95 10.76
N PRO A 71 9.04 16.22 11.17
CA PRO A 71 9.37 16.58 12.58
C PRO A 71 8.42 15.94 13.61
N GLU A 72 7.16 15.76 13.24
CA GLU A 72 6.12 15.17 14.06
C GLU A 72 6.35 13.70 14.42
N GLN A 73 7.32 13.03 13.78
CA GLN A 73 7.72 11.65 14.12
C GLN A 73 8.71 11.56 15.27
N ILE A 74 9.29 12.66 15.72
CA ILE A 74 10.16 12.63 16.88
C ILE A 74 9.29 12.40 18.12
N GLU A 75 9.60 11.34 18.89
CA GLU A 75 8.74 10.82 19.97
C GLU A 75 8.30 11.86 20.98
N LYS A 76 9.21 12.80 21.35
CA LYS A 76 8.89 13.91 22.24
C LYS A 76 7.84 14.89 21.70
N ASP A 77 7.70 14.95 20.36
CA ASP A 77 6.81 15.86 19.68
C ASP A 77 5.54 15.13 19.18
N ALA A 78 5.55 13.80 19.21
CA ALA A 78 4.47 12.95 18.71
C ALA A 78 3.18 13.09 19.52
N ASP A 79 3.28 13.38 20.81
CA ASP A 79 2.14 13.59 21.70
C ASP A 79 1.35 14.86 21.37
N ASP A 80 1.95 15.80 20.63
CA ASP A 80 1.33 17.05 20.24
C ASP A 80 0.66 17.01 18.85
N VAL A 81 0.88 15.93 18.09
CA VAL A 81 0.29 15.78 16.76
C VAL A 81 -1.15 15.31 16.87
N LYS A 82 -2.06 16.26 16.80
CA LYS A 82 -3.50 15.99 16.79
C LYS A 82 -4.03 16.06 15.37
N PHE A 83 -4.59 14.95 14.91
CA PHE A 83 -5.47 14.91 13.75
C PHE A 83 -6.91 14.84 14.27
N GLY A 84 -7.58 15.98 14.37
CA GLY A 84 -8.84 16.09 15.10
C GLY A 84 -8.63 15.96 16.61
N ASP A 85 -9.42 15.10 17.25
CA ASP A 85 -9.34 14.81 18.69
C ASP A 85 -8.42 13.60 19.01
N HIS A 86 -7.66 13.08 18.02
CA HIS A 86 -6.91 11.84 18.17
C HIS A 86 -5.43 12.05 17.91
N LEU A 87 -4.63 11.40 18.74
CA LEU A 87 -3.19 11.23 18.55
C LEU A 87 -2.95 10.15 17.50
N PHE A 88 -2.44 10.56 16.35
CA PHE A 88 -2.02 9.64 15.31
C PHE A 88 -0.55 9.86 14.99
N HIS A 89 0.26 8.85 15.23
CA HIS A 89 1.67 8.94 14.88
C HIS A 89 1.83 8.87 13.36
N PRO A 90 2.44 9.88 12.72
CA PRO A 90 2.76 9.79 11.31
C PRO A 90 3.73 8.64 11.06
N PHE A 91 3.52 7.90 9.98
CA PHE A 91 4.47 6.88 9.56
C PHE A 91 4.49 6.74 8.03
N VAL A 92 5.64 6.39 7.48
CA VAL A 92 5.78 6.03 6.08
C VAL A 92 5.37 4.57 5.95
N HIS A 93 4.23 4.32 5.28
CA HIS A 93 3.75 2.97 5.05
C HIS A 93 4.49 2.32 3.88
N ALA A 94 4.57 3.01 2.75
CA ALA A 94 5.22 2.51 1.54
C ALA A 94 6.07 3.57 0.86
N VAL A 95 7.04 3.14 0.09
CA VAL A 95 7.90 3.97 -0.73
C VAL A 95 8.08 3.36 -2.11
N THR A 96 8.01 4.19 -3.15
CA THR A 96 8.45 3.88 -4.50
C THR A 96 9.40 4.98 -4.96
N VAL A 97 10.43 4.66 -5.72
CA VAL A 97 11.40 5.66 -6.20
C VAL A 97 11.53 5.60 -7.71
N LYS A 98 11.41 6.75 -8.34
CA LYS A 98 11.63 6.93 -9.78
C LYS A 98 12.34 8.27 -10.02
N ASP A 99 13.37 8.27 -10.86
CA ASP A 99 14.11 9.47 -11.28
C ASP A 99 14.57 10.35 -10.10
N ASP A 100 15.15 9.70 -9.07
CA ASP A 100 15.59 10.34 -7.82
C ASP A 100 14.47 11.06 -7.03
N ILE A 101 13.22 10.74 -7.29
CA ILE A 101 12.08 11.19 -6.49
C ILE A 101 11.47 9.99 -5.76
N ALA A 102 11.41 10.07 -4.44
CA ALA A 102 10.66 9.11 -3.63
C ALA A 102 9.20 9.56 -3.48
N TYR A 103 8.30 8.64 -3.81
CA TYR A 103 6.86 8.76 -3.66
C TYR A 103 6.48 8.02 -2.38
N LEU A 104 6.14 8.78 -1.34
CA LEU A 104 5.88 8.22 -0.02
C LEU A 104 4.38 8.19 0.27
N ALA A 105 3.89 7.01 0.59
CA ALA A 105 2.62 6.84 1.27
C ALA A 105 2.83 7.13 2.75
N TYR A 106 2.57 8.36 3.15
CA TYR A 106 2.91 8.86 4.49
C TYR A 106 1.68 8.92 5.39
N SER A 107 0.98 7.79 5.50
CA SER A 107 -0.19 7.63 6.36
C SER A 107 -1.06 8.90 6.44
N ASN A 108 -1.25 9.44 7.63
CA ASN A 108 -2.06 10.64 7.91
C ASN A 108 -1.39 11.98 7.52
N VAL A 109 -0.11 11.98 7.16
CA VAL A 109 0.54 13.17 6.57
C VAL A 109 0.06 13.40 5.14
N GLY A 110 -0.22 12.31 4.41
CA GLY A 110 -0.69 12.36 3.04
C GLY A 110 0.29 11.73 2.03
N PHE A 111 0.20 12.14 0.79
CA PHE A 111 1.15 11.80 -0.25
C PHE A 111 2.32 12.79 -0.20
N VAL A 112 3.54 12.28 -0.03
CA VAL A 112 4.75 13.11 0.11
C VAL A 112 5.75 12.74 -0.99
N MET A 113 6.28 13.75 -1.68
CA MET A 113 7.36 13.60 -2.65
C MET A 113 8.66 14.14 -2.06
N VAL A 114 9.73 13.34 -2.16
CA VAL A 114 11.05 13.65 -1.58
C VAL A 114 12.10 13.55 -2.66
N ASP A 115 12.93 14.58 -2.82
CA ASP A 115 14.16 14.53 -3.60
C ASP A 115 15.18 13.66 -2.86
N VAL A 116 15.57 12.57 -3.50
CA VAL A 116 16.57 11.63 -3.01
C VAL A 116 17.81 11.57 -3.92
N HIS A 117 18.06 12.60 -4.73
CA HIS A 117 19.27 12.69 -5.54
C HIS A 117 20.52 12.62 -4.65
N ASP A 118 20.59 13.46 -3.63
CA ASP A 118 21.56 13.33 -2.56
C ASP A 118 21.04 12.35 -1.50
N LYS A 119 21.51 11.10 -1.56
CA LYS A 119 21.08 10.03 -0.68
C LYS A 119 21.35 10.32 0.81
N SER A 120 22.36 11.16 1.09
CA SER A 120 22.73 11.51 2.46
C SER A 120 21.89 12.66 3.04
N ASN A 121 21.13 13.37 2.20
CA ASN A 121 20.38 14.54 2.59
C ASN A 121 19.06 14.67 1.81
N PRO A 122 18.14 13.69 1.93
CA PRO A 122 16.85 13.75 1.26
C PRO A 122 16.05 14.99 1.66
N LYS A 123 15.30 15.58 0.72
CA LYS A 123 14.54 16.81 0.95
C LYS A 123 13.12 16.72 0.45
N MET A 124 12.17 17.12 1.27
CA MET A 124 10.77 17.19 0.86
C MET A 124 10.61 18.18 -0.32
N ILE A 125 10.02 17.70 -1.42
CA ILE A 125 9.62 18.52 -2.56
C ILE A 125 8.23 19.09 -2.32
N SER A 126 7.29 18.21 -1.93
CA SER A 126 5.89 18.55 -1.75
C SER A 126 5.17 17.58 -0.82
N LYS A 127 4.06 18.04 -0.29
CA LYS A 127 3.12 17.27 0.51
C LYS A 127 1.69 17.57 0.04
N LEU A 128 0.94 16.52 -0.28
CA LEU A 128 -0.48 16.59 -0.60
C LEU A 128 -1.26 15.91 0.54
N PRO A 129 -1.83 16.68 1.48
CA PRO A 129 -2.73 16.12 2.48
C PRO A 129 -3.97 15.54 1.79
N ILE A 130 -4.38 14.36 2.21
CA ILE A 130 -5.65 13.79 1.79
C ILE A 130 -6.72 14.20 2.80
N ASN A 131 -7.56 15.16 2.41
CA ASN A 131 -8.60 15.74 3.26
C ASN A 131 -10.02 15.50 2.71
N PRO A 132 -11.03 15.27 3.56
CA PRO A 132 -10.83 15.04 5.01
C PRO A 132 -9.87 13.90 5.23
N VAL A 133 -9.14 13.92 6.33
CA VAL A 133 -8.32 12.75 6.72
C VAL A 133 -9.31 11.61 6.86
N PHE A 134 -9.34 10.75 5.85
CA PHE A 134 -10.34 9.72 5.73
C PHE A 134 -10.27 8.80 6.94
N GLY A 135 -11.43 8.55 7.51
CA GLY A 135 -11.55 7.69 8.63
C GLY A 135 -11.39 8.39 9.97
N GLY A 136 -11.11 9.69 9.98
CA GLY A 136 -10.96 10.37 11.25
C GLY A 136 -10.13 9.50 12.19
N ASP A 137 -10.76 9.00 13.15
CA ASP A 137 -10.17 8.35 14.30
C ASP A 137 -9.91 6.86 14.15
N ALA A 138 -10.35 6.24 13.06
CA ALA A 138 -10.58 4.81 13.11
C ALA A 138 -9.75 3.97 12.18
N GLY A 139 -8.65 4.45 11.72
CA GLY A 139 -7.65 3.55 11.24
C GLY A 139 -7.68 3.15 9.78
N GLY A 140 -6.79 2.35 9.42
CA GLY A 140 -6.17 2.14 8.14
C GLY A 140 -5.08 3.16 7.94
N ALA A 141 -4.15 2.91 7.05
CA ALA A 141 -3.25 3.94 6.60
C ALA A 141 -4.05 4.89 5.71
N PRO A 142 -4.31 6.15 6.11
CA PRO A 142 -5.01 7.10 5.25
C PRO A 142 -4.35 7.26 3.89
N VAL A 143 -3.02 7.12 3.84
CA VAL A 143 -2.27 6.89 2.60
C VAL A 143 -1.41 5.64 2.79
N HIS A 144 -1.76 4.59 2.06
CA HIS A 144 -1.18 3.26 2.17
C HIS A 144 -0.13 2.98 1.08
N THR A 145 -0.46 3.28 -0.17
CA THR A 145 0.39 3.05 -1.33
C THR A 145 0.46 4.31 -2.18
N ALA A 146 1.65 4.63 -2.70
CA ALA A 146 1.86 5.74 -3.63
C ALA A 146 2.97 5.39 -4.61
N TYR A 147 2.69 5.51 -5.93
CA TYR A 147 3.69 5.25 -6.96
C TYR A 147 3.43 6.07 -8.24
N PRO A 148 4.45 6.36 -9.05
CA PRO A 148 4.29 7.04 -10.33
C PRO A 148 3.63 6.12 -11.36
N LEU A 149 2.71 6.65 -12.15
CA LEU A 149 2.01 5.90 -13.21
C LEU A 149 2.86 5.88 -14.49
N GLY A 150 3.73 4.88 -14.59
CA GLY A 150 4.64 4.75 -15.73
C GLY A 150 5.46 6.03 -15.94
N ASP A 151 5.54 6.52 -17.20
CA ASP A 151 6.20 7.77 -17.57
C ASP A 151 5.23 8.95 -17.69
N ARG A 152 3.99 8.75 -17.35
CA ARG A 152 2.96 9.79 -17.37
C ARG A 152 3.10 10.72 -16.15
N PRO A 153 2.69 11.99 -16.25
CA PRO A 153 2.81 12.96 -15.16
C PRO A 153 1.73 12.76 -14.08
N PHE A 154 1.54 11.52 -13.65
CA PHE A 154 0.55 11.12 -12.67
C PHE A 154 1.14 10.17 -11.64
N ALA A 155 0.53 10.12 -10.47
CA ALA A 155 0.77 9.10 -9.45
C ALA A 155 -0.56 8.47 -9.04
N ILE A 156 -0.50 7.21 -8.67
CA ILE A 156 -1.58 6.50 -8.02
C ILE A 156 -1.35 6.56 -6.51
N VAL A 157 -2.37 6.94 -5.78
CA VAL A 157 -2.33 7.01 -4.31
C VAL A 157 -3.55 6.30 -3.76
N SER A 158 -3.37 5.34 -2.88
CA SER A 158 -4.49 4.64 -2.26
C SER A 158 -4.51 4.80 -0.75
N THR A 159 -5.71 4.72 -0.19
CA THR A 159 -5.93 4.45 1.23
C THR A 159 -5.94 2.93 1.46
N GLU A 160 -6.05 2.50 2.72
CA GLU A 160 -6.16 1.10 3.07
C GLU A 160 -7.55 0.75 3.59
N GLY A 161 -8.11 -0.36 3.11
CA GLY A 161 -9.45 -0.82 3.46
C GLY A 161 -9.53 -1.84 4.59
N GLU A 162 -8.42 -2.20 5.22
CA GLU A 162 -8.36 -3.28 6.21
C GLU A 162 -9.22 -3.03 7.45
N ARG A 163 -9.51 -1.81 7.81
CA ARG A 163 -10.00 -1.41 9.14
C ARG A 163 -11.51 -1.47 9.35
N SER A 164 -12.19 -2.37 8.68
CA SER A 164 -13.64 -2.56 8.90
C SER A 164 -14.00 -2.78 10.38
N ARG A 165 -13.13 -3.44 11.13
CA ARG A 165 -13.29 -3.72 12.58
C ARG A 165 -13.43 -2.46 13.45
N TYR A 166 -12.93 -1.33 13.00
CA TYR A 166 -12.94 -0.11 13.78
C TYR A 166 -14.28 0.62 13.78
N PHE A 167 -15.20 0.25 12.90
CA PHE A 167 -16.47 0.93 12.78
C PHE A 167 -17.50 0.51 13.84
N ASP A 168 -17.41 -0.73 14.32
CA ASP A 168 -18.40 -1.27 15.27
C ASP A 168 -17.84 -1.49 16.68
N GLY A 169 -16.51 -1.58 16.83
CA GLY A 169 -15.85 -2.03 18.07
C GLY A 169 -15.13 -0.95 18.89
N ILE A 170 -15.04 0.28 18.38
CA ILE A 170 -14.19 1.33 18.99
C ILE A 170 -14.73 1.91 20.28
N LYS A 171 -15.84 1.48 20.75
CA LYS A 171 -16.45 2.05 21.95
C LYS A 171 -15.53 2.10 23.18
N GLU A 172 -14.42 1.34 23.20
CA GLU A 172 -13.68 1.13 24.43
C GLU A 172 -12.15 1.09 24.32
N ASN A 173 -11.52 1.15 23.16
CA ASN A 173 -10.09 0.93 23.04
C ASN A 173 -9.27 2.21 22.77
N GLY A 174 -9.51 3.23 23.54
CA GLY A 174 -8.66 4.44 23.59
C GLY A 174 -8.98 5.52 22.57
N PHE A 175 -9.78 5.25 21.56
CA PHE A 175 -10.20 6.25 20.58
C PHE A 175 -11.52 6.96 20.93
N GLY A 176 -12.24 6.47 21.92
CA GLY A 176 -13.28 7.18 22.70
C GLY A 176 -14.54 7.64 21.99
N LYS A 177 -14.69 7.47 20.69
CA LYS A 177 -15.88 7.91 19.93
C LYS A 177 -16.41 6.80 19.03
N LYS A 178 -17.73 6.72 18.91
CA LYS A 178 -18.40 5.92 17.89
C LYS A 178 -18.19 6.61 16.54
N VAL A 179 -17.48 5.95 15.63
CA VAL A 179 -17.37 6.44 14.26
C VAL A 179 -18.64 6.07 13.51
N GLU A 180 -19.37 7.07 13.08
CA GLU A 180 -20.61 6.89 12.33
C GLU A 180 -20.38 6.75 10.81
N TYR A 181 -19.16 7.05 10.35
CA TYR A 181 -18.80 7.09 8.93
C TYR A 181 -17.74 6.05 8.61
N GLN A 182 -17.92 5.38 7.50
CA GLN A 182 -16.86 4.57 6.92
C GLN A 182 -15.78 5.50 6.34
N ALA A 183 -14.52 5.19 6.59
CA ALA A 183 -13.42 5.81 5.88
C ALA A 183 -13.63 5.63 4.37
N MET A 184 -13.29 6.63 3.59
CA MET A 184 -13.33 6.53 2.14
C MET A 184 -12.15 5.67 1.68
N ASN A 185 -12.38 4.37 1.61
CA ASN A 185 -11.41 3.40 1.14
C ASN A 185 -11.37 3.46 -0.38
N THR A 186 -10.40 4.18 -0.93
CA THR A 186 -10.38 4.48 -2.36
C THR A 186 -8.97 4.62 -2.91
N ILE A 187 -8.91 4.64 -4.24
CA ILE A 187 -7.72 4.96 -5.02
C ILE A 187 -7.92 6.35 -5.62
N LEU A 188 -6.87 7.12 -5.64
CA LEU A 188 -6.83 8.48 -6.16
C LEU A 188 -5.86 8.57 -7.33
N MET A 189 -6.26 9.28 -8.39
CA MET A 189 -5.36 9.76 -9.42
C MET A 189 -4.83 11.14 -9.01
N VAL A 190 -3.53 11.27 -8.94
CA VAL A 190 -2.85 12.51 -8.56
C VAL A 190 -2.03 13.02 -9.74
N GLU A 191 -2.26 14.24 -10.19
CA GLU A 191 -1.40 14.90 -11.16
C GLU A 191 -0.11 15.37 -10.48
N THR A 192 1.04 15.02 -11.07
CA THR A 192 2.39 15.30 -10.57
C THR A 192 3.24 16.08 -11.57
N GLY A 193 2.67 16.52 -12.68
CA GLY A 193 3.38 17.31 -13.71
C GLY A 193 4.04 18.58 -13.16
N VAL A 194 3.47 19.15 -12.09
CA VAL A 194 4.11 20.18 -11.28
C VAL A 194 4.46 19.56 -9.93
N VAL A 195 5.64 18.96 -9.81
CA VAL A 195 6.05 18.18 -8.63
C VAL A 195 5.94 18.91 -7.29
N LYS A 196 5.99 20.25 -7.29
CA LYS A 196 5.82 21.09 -6.09
C LYS A 196 4.36 21.32 -5.72
N GLN A 197 3.42 20.98 -6.59
CA GLN A 197 1.98 21.22 -6.41
C GLN A 197 1.15 20.04 -6.95
N PRO A 198 1.36 18.83 -6.41
CA PRO A 198 0.53 17.69 -6.77
C PRO A 198 -0.93 17.94 -6.39
N ARG A 199 -1.85 17.38 -7.17
CA ARG A 199 -3.30 17.54 -6.91
C ARG A 199 -4.09 16.31 -7.29
N VAL A 200 -5.09 15.97 -6.51
CA VAL A 200 -6.06 14.92 -6.86
C VAL A 200 -6.89 15.41 -8.05
N ILE A 201 -6.98 14.61 -9.10
CA ILE A 201 -7.77 14.89 -10.29
C ILE A 201 -8.93 13.92 -10.50
N ALA A 202 -8.85 12.71 -9.93
CA ALA A 202 -9.92 11.74 -9.98
C ALA A 202 -9.91 10.82 -8.77
N VAL A 203 -11.08 10.25 -8.49
CA VAL A 203 -11.31 9.18 -7.54
C VAL A 203 -11.76 7.96 -8.32
N PHE A 204 -11.18 6.81 -8.05
CA PHE A 204 -11.54 5.56 -8.71
C PHE A 204 -12.93 5.10 -8.25
N PRO A 205 -13.70 4.43 -9.14
CA PRO A 205 -14.99 3.89 -8.77
C PRO A 205 -14.86 2.81 -7.71
N TYR A 206 -15.85 2.70 -6.84
CA TYR A 206 -15.97 1.58 -5.91
C TYR A 206 -16.31 0.31 -6.68
N PRO A 207 -15.73 -0.84 -6.32
CA PRO A 207 -16.09 -2.13 -6.88
C PRO A 207 -17.57 -2.45 -6.67
N GLU A 208 -18.26 -2.80 -7.75
CA GLU A 208 -19.64 -3.25 -7.70
C GLU A 208 -19.71 -4.75 -7.40
N VAL A 209 -20.75 -5.16 -6.69
CA VAL A 209 -21.04 -6.56 -6.41
C VAL A 209 -21.56 -7.21 -7.68
N PRO A 210 -20.91 -8.27 -8.19
CA PRO A 210 -21.35 -8.92 -9.39
C PRO A 210 -22.64 -9.75 -9.19
N GLU A 211 -23.33 -10.04 -10.28
CA GLU A 211 -24.46 -10.96 -10.27
C GLU A 211 -23.99 -12.36 -9.77
N GLY A 212 -24.80 -12.95 -8.88
CA GLY A 212 -24.50 -14.25 -8.29
C GLY A 212 -23.57 -14.21 -7.08
N TYR A 213 -23.16 -13.05 -6.61
CA TYR A 213 -22.40 -12.94 -5.35
C TYR A 213 -23.26 -13.44 -4.17
N THR A 214 -22.67 -14.35 -3.37
CA THR A 214 -23.43 -15.12 -2.37
C THR A 214 -23.50 -14.52 -0.98
N HIS A 215 -22.63 -13.54 -0.67
CA HIS A 215 -22.48 -13.01 0.69
C HIS A 215 -23.30 -11.73 0.97
N GLY A 216 -24.19 -11.34 0.07
CA GLY A 216 -25.08 -10.20 0.28
C GLY A 216 -25.09 -9.17 -0.84
N THR A 217 -25.35 -7.91 -0.51
CA THR A 217 -25.54 -6.82 -1.48
C THR A 217 -24.37 -5.84 -1.55
N ASN A 218 -23.33 -6.05 -0.74
CA ASN A 218 -22.12 -5.24 -0.74
C ASN A 218 -20.96 -6.04 -0.15
N PHE A 219 -19.73 -5.61 -0.45
CA PHE A 219 -18.51 -6.28 0.02
C PHE A 219 -18.13 -5.98 1.47
N ASN A 220 -18.84 -5.09 2.14
CA ASN A 220 -18.49 -4.69 3.51
C ASN A 220 -18.92 -5.68 4.58
N PHE A 221 -19.87 -6.56 4.24
CA PHE A 221 -20.47 -7.46 5.21
C PHE A 221 -20.62 -8.88 4.66
N VAL A 222 -20.29 -9.84 5.52
CA VAL A 222 -20.58 -11.26 5.34
C VAL A 222 -21.23 -11.75 6.64
N ASP A 223 -22.38 -12.44 6.56
CA ASP A 223 -23.13 -12.92 7.72
C ASP A 223 -23.38 -11.82 8.79
N SER A 224 -23.67 -10.60 8.34
CA SER A 224 -23.83 -9.41 9.18
C SER A 224 -22.57 -8.97 9.93
N VAL A 225 -21.42 -9.57 9.67
CA VAL A 225 -20.13 -9.17 10.20
C VAL A 225 -19.42 -8.29 9.17
N ARG A 226 -18.88 -7.17 9.60
CA ARG A 226 -18.09 -6.31 8.76
C ARG A 226 -16.75 -6.99 8.45
N VAL A 227 -16.38 -7.04 7.17
CA VAL A 227 -15.15 -7.66 6.68
C VAL A 227 -14.21 -6.62 6.07
N PRO A 228 -12.90 -6.91 5.92
CA PRO A 228 -11.98 -6.03 5.22
C PRO A 228 -12.45 -5.74 3.80
N PHE A 229 -12.61 -4.48 3.48
CA PHE A 229 -13.00 -3.99 2.15
C PHE A 229 -12.35 -2.66 1.86
N GLY A 230 -11.75 -2.55 0.72
CA GLY A 230 -11.05 -1.37 0.21
C GLY A 230 -9.74 -1.74 -0.48
N PRO A 231 -9.06 -0.77 -1.08
CA PRO A 231 -7.78 -1.04 -1.72
C PRO A 231 -6.75 -1.47 -0.69
N HIS A 232 -5.86 -2.37 -1.10
CA HIS A 232 -4.69 -2.76 -0.33
C HIS A 232 -3.44 -2.56 -1.20
N ASN A 233 -2.81 -3.64 -1.68
CA ASN A 233 -1.64 -3.48 -2.53
C ASN A 233 -2.02 -3.30 -3.99
N LEU A 234 -1.33 -2.38 -4.63
CA LEU A 234 -1.44 -2.09 -6.05
C LEU A 234 -0.15 -2.54 -6.75
N PHE A 235 -0.30 -2.97 -8.00
CA PHE A 235 0.85 -3.33 -8.81
C PHE A 235 1.58 -2.08 -9.32
N ASP A 236 2.88 -2.04 -9.04
CA ASP A 236 3.86 -1.16 -9.69
C ASP A 236 5.02 -2.00 -10.20
N ALA A 237 5.44 -1.79 -11.44
CA ALA A 237 6.56 -2.50 -12.05
C ALA A 237 7.90 -2.26 -11.35
N PHE A 238 8.00 -1.28 -10.47
CA PHE A 238 9.18 -0.95 -9.64
C PHE A 238 10.49 -0.77 -10.43
N GLY A 239 10.41 -0.56 -11.75
CA GLY A 239 11.58 -0.49 -12.61
C GLY A 239 12.34 -1.82 -12.76
N VAL A 240 11.72 -2.95 -12.46
CA VAL A 240 12.28 -4.30 -12.59
C VAL A 240 11.88 -4.90 -13.94
N ASP A 241 12.85 -5.35 -14.73
CA ASP A 241 12.62 -5.78 -16.12
C ASP A 241 11.72 -7.04 -16.27
N VAL A 242 11.61 -7.84 -15.20
CA VAL A 242 10.74 -9.02 -15.19
C VAL A 242 9.27 -8.71 -14.92
N TYR A 243 8.95 -7.45 -14.63
CA TYR A 243 7.58 -7.01 -14.42
C TYR A 243 7.07 -6.19 -15.59
N GLN A 244 5.78 -6.39 -15.87
CA GLN A 244 5.09 -5.65 -16.92
C GLN A 244 5.01 -4.16 -16.58
N LYS A 245 5.34 -3.30 -17.54
CA LYS A 245 5.18 -1.85 -17.38
C LYS A 245 3.76 -1.47 -17.82
N LEU A 246 2.94 -1.06 -16.87
CA LEU A 246 1.57 -0.65 -17.12
C LEU A 246 1.44 0.86 -16.85
N ASP A 247 0.94 1.59 -17.82
CA ASP A 247 0.67 3.03 -17.72
C ASP A 247 -0.79 3.39 -18.02
N GLN A 248 -1.57 2.43 -18.54
CA GLN A 248 -2.99 2.59 -18.85
C GLN A 248 -3.90 1.68 -18.00
N LYS A 249 -3.34 0.77 -17.24
CA LYS A 249 -4.08 -0.11 -16.34
C LYS A 249 -3.51 -0.04 -14.92
N VAL A 250 -4.40 -0.04 -13.96
CA VAL A 250 -4.08 -0.12 -12.52
C VAL A 250 -4.70 -1.40 -11.98
N LEU A 251 -3.88 -2.24 -11.37
CA LEU A 251 -4.33 -3.47 -10.70
C LEU A 251 -4.23 -3.28 -9.20
N CYS A 252 -5.28 -3.68 -8.49
CA CYS A 252 -5.37 -3.56 -7.04
C CYS A 252 -6.02 -4.80 -6.43
N CYS A 253 -5.37 -5.38 -5.41
CA CYS A 253 -6.05 -6.27 -4.50
C CYS A 253 -6.94 -5.44 -3.56
N TYR A 254 -8.22 -5.80 -3.50
CA TYR A 254 -9.25 -5.02 -2.81
C TYR A 254 -9.83 -5.80 -1.62
N PHE A 255 -8.97 -6.53 -0.92
CA PHE A 255 -9.32 -7.45 0.17
C PHE A 255 -10.44 -8.42 -0.25
N HIS A 256 -11.59 -8.40 0.45
CA HIS A 256 -12.72 -9.27 0.15
C HIS A 256 -13.37 -9.02 -1.23
N ALA A 257 -13.17 -7.85 -1.81
CA ALA A 257 -13.64 -7.59 -3.18
C ALA A 257 -12.70 -8.16 -4.27
N GLY A 258 -11.64 -8.87 -3.90
CA GLY A 258 -10.77 -9.56 -4.85
C GLY A 258 -9.81 -8.65 -5.61
N LEU A 259 -9.30 -9.13 -6.74
CA LEU A 259 -8.53 -8.32 -7.67
C LEU A 259 -9.45 -7.43 -8.49
N ARG A 260 -9.07 -6.16 -8.63
CA ARG A 260 -9.73 -5.16 -9.49
C ARG A 260 -8.74 -4.60 -10.51
N ILE A 261 -9.19 -4.42 -11.74
CA ILE A 261 -8.41 -3.84 -12.82
C ILE A 261 -9.15 -2.62 -13.35
N PHE A 262 -8.45 -1.49 -13.35
CA PHE A 262 -9.00 -0.21 -13.80
C PHE A 262 -8.27 0.27 -15.04
N ASP A 263 -9.03 0.74 -16.04
CA ASP A 263 -8.50 1.51 -17.15
C ASP A 263 -8.30 2.97 -16.71
N VAL A 264 -7.13 3.50 -16.97
CA VAL A 264 -6.73 4.88 -16.67
C VAL A 264 -6.12 5.57 -17.88
N SER A 265 -6.46 5.11 -19.09
CA SER A 265 -6.08 5.78 -20.33
C SER A 265 -6.55 7.24 -20.32
N ASP A 266 -7.77 7.49 -19.86
CA ASP A 266 -8.23 8.80 -19.44
C ASP A 266 -8.02 8.96 -17.92
N PRO A 267 -7.02 9.73 -17.45
CA PRO A 267 -6.70 9.86 -16.03
C PRO A 267 -7.78 10.61 -15.23
N PHE A 268 -8.69 11.31 -15.91
CA PHE A 268 -9.79 12.04 -15.26
C PHE A 268 -11.01 11.16 -15.02
N VAL A 269 -11.11 10.02 -15.70
CA VAL A 269 -12.28 9.13 -15.65
C VAL A 269 -11.83 7.66 -15.56
N PRO A 270 -11.18 7.24 -14.45
CA PRO A 270 -10.83 5.84 -14.22
C PRO A 270 -12.07 4.94 -14.30
N LYS A 271 -11.93 3.76 -14.93
CA LYS A 271 -13.04 2.82 -15.13
C LYS A 271 -12.61 1.42 -14.69
N GLU A 272 -13.42 0.73 -13.90
CA GLU A 272 -13.23 -0.70 -13.68
C GLU A 272 -13.53 -1.46 -14.97
N VAL A 273 -12.60 -2.29 -15.42
CA VAL A 273 -12.71 -3.05 -16.68
C VAL A 273 -12.66 -4.55 -16.47
N ALA A 274 -12.17 -5.01 -15.34
CA ALA A 274 -12.19 -6.43 -14.98
C ALA A 274 -12.02 -6.62 -13.47
N TYR A 275 -12.41 -7.81 -13.03
CA TYR A 275 -12.19 -8.27 -11.67
C TYR A 275 -12.00 -9.79 -11.61
N PHE A 276 -11.43 -10.24 -10.52
CA PHE A 276 -11.41 -11.66 -10.15
C PHE A 276 -11.72 -11.80 -8.67
N LEU A 277 -12.77 -12.53 -8.35
CA LEU A 277 -13.11 -12.92 -6.99
C LEU A 277 -12.61 -14.35 -6.78
N PRO A 278 -11.60 -14.59 -5.93
CA PRO A 278 -11.23 -15.94 -5.56
C PRO A 278 -12.43 -16.67 -4.94
N PRO A 279 -12.57 -17.98 -5.17
CA PRO A 279 -13.56 -18.77 -4.44
C PRO A 279 -13.27 -18.71 -2.94
N ASP A 280 -14.31 -18.83 -2.13
CA ASP A 280 -14.12 -18.91 -0.69
C ASP A 280 -13.33 -20.20 -0.34
N PRO A 281 -12.39 -20.10 0.63
CA PRO A 281 -11.62 -21.25 1.05
C PRO A 281 -12.51 -22.26 1.78
N GLU A 282 -12.20 -23.55 1.68
CA GLU A 282 -12.94 -24.58 2.41
C GLU A 282 -12.86 -24.39 3.94
N LYS A 283 -11.79 -23.79 4.42
CA LYS A 283 -11.57 -23.47 5.82
C LYS A 283 -10.65 -22.27 5.97
N MET A 284 -10.82 -21.53 7.05
CA MET A 284 -9.87 -20.48 7.42
C MET A 284 -8.59 -21.10 7.96
N LEU A 285 -7.42 -20.69 7.45
CA LEU A 285 -6.12 -21.12 7.94
C LEU A 285 -5.78 -20.42 9.27
N PHE A 286 -6.26 -19.19 9.43
CA PHE A 286 -6.06 -18.39 10.63
C PHE A 286 -7.40 -18.22 11.34
N ASP A 287 -7.56 -18.86 12.48
CA ASP A 287 -8.69 -18.63 13.39
C ASP A 287 -8.38 -17.36 14.22
N ASN A 288 -8.75 -16.23 13.69
CA ASN A 288 -8.50 -14.92 14.31
C ASN A 288 -9.54 -14.60 15.40
N LYS A 289 -9.90 -15.58 16.23
CA LYS A 289 -10.84 -15.39 17.36
C LYS A 289 -10.44 -14.26 18.30
N GLU A 290 -9.13 -14.03 18.45
CA GLU A 290 -8.62 -12.95 19.31
C GLU A 290 -8.94 -11.55 18.79
N HIS A 291 -9.18 -11.40 17.49
CA HIS A 291 -9.37 -10.10 16.88
C HIS A 291 -10.76 -9.86 16.28
N ASN A 292 -11.65 -10.85 16.28
CA ASN A 292 -13.02 -10.78 15.72
C ASN A 292 -13.06 -10.18 14.28
N LEU A 293 -12.06 -10.49 13.47
CA LEU A 293 -11.88 -9.87 12.16
C LEU A 293 -12.58 -10.59 11.02
N MET A 294 -13.02 -11.82 11.27
CA MET A 294 -13.57 -12.68 10.23
C MET A 294 -14.98 -13.09 10.59
N PRO A 295 -15.88 -13.18 9.60
CA PRO A 295 -17.18 -13.78 9.79
C PRO A 295 -17.07 -15.25 10.18
N GLY A 296 -18.15 -15.84 10.63
CA GLY A 296 -18.20 -17.28 10.92
C GLY A 296 -17.98 -18.15 9.69
N SER A 297 -18.31 -17.64 8.50
CA SER A 297 -18.08 -18.30 7.21
C SER A 297 -16.67 -18.00 6.68
N PRO A 298 -15.97 -18.97 6.07
CA PRO A 298 -14.75 -18.72 5.33
C PRO A 298 -14.97 -17.75 4.19
N ILE A 299 -14.05 -16.81 4.02
CA ILE A 299 -14.07 -15.84 2.92
C ILE A 299 -12.67 -15.68 2.32
N ALA A 300 -12.62 -15.43 1.02
CA ALA A 300 -11.38 -15.06 0.36
C ALA A 300 -11.02 -13.60 0.66
N ILE A 301 -9.72 -13.34 0.90
CA ILE A 301 -9.17 -12.01 1.13
C ILE A 301 -7.88 -11.89 0.33
N THR A 302 -7.89 -11.04 -0.68
CA THR A 302 -6.71 -10.78 -1.51
C THR A 302 -5.79 -9.76 -0.87
N GLU A 303 -4.47 -9.97 -1.03
CA GLU A 303 -3.45 -9.17 -0.36
C GLU A 303 -2.57 -8.38 -1.32
N ASP A 304 -1.95 -9.07 -2.27
CA ASP A 304 -0.95 -8.46 -3.13
C ASP A 304 -1.09 -8.93 -4.58
N VAL A 305 -0.58 -8.12 -5.53
CA VAL A 305 -0.65 -8.39 -6.95
C VAL A 305 0.66 -8.07 -7.64
N LEU A 306 1.12 -8.97 -8.52
CA LEU A 306 2.25 -8.77 -9.42
C LEU A 306 1.84 -9.14 -10.84
N VAL A 307 2.47 -8.51 -11.84
CA VAL A 307 2.30 -8.85 -13.25
C VAL A 307 3.68 -9.07 -13.86
N ASP A 308 3.94 -10.26 -14.38
CA ASP A 308 5.23 -10.55 -15.04
C ASP A 308 5.23 -10.03 -16.50
N ASP A 309 6.41 -10.06 -17.12
CA ASP A 309 6.63 -9.63 -18.51
C ASP A 309 5.90 -10.51 -19.56
N ARG A 310 5.34 -11.64 -19.13
CA ARG A 310 4.50 -12.56 -19.94
C ARG A 310 3.01 -12.32 -19.72
N GLU A 311 2.64 -11.25 -19.00
CA GLU A 311 1.26 -10.88 -18.63
C GLU A 311 0.55 -11.89 -17.71
N ASN A 312 1.30 -12.73 -16.98
CA ASN A 312 0.69 -13.50 -15.91
C ASN A 312 0.49 -12.58 -14.70
N ILE A 313 -0.71 -12.61 -14.16
CA ILE A 313 -1.09 -11.87 -12.96
C ILE A 313 -1.04 -12.83 -11.78
N TYR A 314 -0.23 -12.52 -10.79
CA TYR A 314 -0.08 -13.28 -9.56
C TYR A 314 -0.76 -12.51 -8.45
N ILE A 315 -1.71 -13.14 -7.75
CA ILE A 315 -2.32 -12.55 -6.54
C ILE A 315 -2.13 -13.48 -5.36
N SER A 316 -1.80 -12.92 -4.23
CA SER A 316 -1.78 -13.65 -2.97
C SER A 316 -3.09 -13.46 -2.21
N THR A 317 -3.47 -14.49 -1.44
CA THR A 317 -4.61 -14.44 -0.54
C THR A 317 -4.18 -14.82 0.87
N GLN A 318 -4.92 -14.38 1.86
CA GLN A 318 -4.62 -14.74 3.26
C GLN A 318 -4.84 -16.22 3.55
N GLN A 319 -5.71 -16.88 2.81
CA GLN A 319 -6.20 -18.21 3.17
C GLN A 319 -5.77 -19.32 2.22
N ASP A 320 -5.67 -19.04 0.90
CA ASP A 320 -5.48 -20.08 -0.14
C ASP A 320 -4.10 -20.02 -0.81
N GLY A 321 -3.29 -19.01 -0.50
CA GLY A 321 -1.96 -18.85 -1.08
C GLY A 321 -1.95 -18.02 -2.35
N LEU A 322 -1.60 -18.62 -3.51
CA LEU A 322 -1.29 -17.91 -4.75
C LEU A 322 -2.22 -18.36 -5.89
N TYR A 323 -2.81 -17.36 -6.57
CA TYR A 323 -3.48 -17.56 -7.86
C TYR A 323 -2.64 -16.98 -8.99
N ILE A 324 -2.63 -17.67 -10.12
CA ILE A 324 -2.01 -17.20 -11.36
C ILE A 324 -3.12 -17.01 -12.39
N LEU A 325 -3.30 -15.79 -12.84
CA LEU A 325 -4.40 -15.37 -13.68
C LEU A 325 -3.87 -14.79 -15.00
N ARG A 326 -4.77 -14.66 -15.97
CA ARG A 326 -4.52 -13.92 -17.20
C ARG A 326 -5.68 -13.01 -17.51
N TYR A 327 -5.37 -11.77 -17.89
CA TYR A 327 -6.38 -10.83 -18.36
C TYR A 327 -6.92 -11.31 -19.72
N THR A 328 -8.24 -11.27 -19.88
CA THR A 328 -8.94 -11.74 -21.09
C THR A 328 -9.72 -10.64 -21.80
N GLY A 329 -9.54 -9.38 -21.41
CA GLY A 329 -10.14 -8.24 -22.10
C GLY A 329 -9.55 -8.03 -23.49
N GLU A 330 -10.34 -7.47 -24.41
CA GLU A 330 -9.96 -7.33 -25.83
C GLU A 330 -8.74 -6.43 -26.05
N GLU A 331 -8.53 -5.44 -25.19
CA GLU A 331 -7.46 -4.44 -25.31
C GLU A 331 -6.13 -4.85 -24.66
N GLY A 332 -6.05 -6.05 -24.04
CA GLY A 332 -4.87 -6.47 -23.29
C GLY A 332 -4.64 -5.65 -22.02
N LEU A 333 -3.50 -5.84 -21.39
CA LEU A 333 -3.09 -5.07 -20.19
C LEU A 333 -2.39 -3.74 -20.50
N HIS A 334 -2.03 -3.49 -21.77
CA HIS A 334 -1.29 -2.30 -22.22
C HIS A 334 -2.19 -1.11 -22.46
#